data_597562e6a0e8c2e890218e00fc9e40a9
#
_entry.id   597562e6a0e8c2e890218e00fc9e40a9
#
_cell.length_a   1.000
_cell.length_b   1.000
_cell.length_c   1.000
_cell.angle_alpha   90.00
_cell.angle_beta   90.00
_cell.angle_gamma   90.00
#
_symmetry.space_group_name_H-M   'P 1'
#
loop_
_entity.id
_entity.type
_entity.pdbx_description
1 polymer ?
#
loop_
_entity_poly.entity_id
_entity_poly.type
_entity_poly.pdbx_seq_one_letter_code
_entity_poly.pdbx_strand_id
1 'polypeptide(L)'
;MKLNTKRTVLVGFAFLSICAFWQMYDNLIPKILTETFHMGESVSGIIMAADNILALFLLPLFGGLSDKCTSRLGRRRPYILFGTLAAVAVMMALPILTDSFHASPDAWKQVCFIIGLGILLTAMGTYRSPAVALMPDVTPKPLRSKANAIINLMGALGGIIYLIITTFLYKTTADVYVSYLPLFAIVGGIMLAVLAVILLCVDEPKLVAEQRRYEDAHPEDNLTQVTENGETLPKDVKRSLGFLLASIALWFIGYNGVTTWFSVYAGRTWHMTLAQANTCLTIATAGAILSYIPVGNVASKVGRRKTIRFGTLLLAGSFFAAFIYTMLSDSFSPVLYGLFVLVGMAWAAINVNSLPMVVEMCSGSEVGKFTGLYYTFSMSAQIMTPIVAGWLLEHVDYKTLFPYAAIFVFASFVTMGFVKHGDNKVEAKKGLEAFDVDD
;
A
#
# COMPACT_ATOMS: atom_id res chain seq x y z
N MET A 1 -11.37 -17.04 -23.72
CA MET A 1 -12.38 -16.36 -22.88
C MET A 1 -12.06 -14.88 -22.77
N LYS A 2 -13.07 -13.96 -22.63
CA LYS A 2 -12.84 -12.52 -22.43
C LYS A 2 -13.23 -12.14 -21.00
N LEU A 3 -12.40 -11.32 -20.36
CA LEU A 3 -12.71 -10.76 -19.03
C LEU A 3 -13.93 -9.85 -19.11
N ASN A 4 -14.86 -9.98 -18.19
CA ASN A 4 -15.95 -9.02 -18.04
C ASN A 4 -15.45 -7.78 -17.28
N THR A 5 -14.88 -6.83 -18.02
CA THR A 5 -14.27 -5.61 -17.49
C THR A 5 -15.24 -4.79 -16.63
N LYS A 6 -16.52 -4.69 -17.01
CA LYS A 6 -17.53 -3.97 -16.22
C LYS A 6 -17.68 -4.57 -14.82
N ARG A 7 -17.77 -5.89 -14.73
CA ARG A 7 -17.86 -6.63 -13.45
C ARG A 7 -16.59 -6.44 -12.62
N THR A 8 -15.41 -6.54 -13.24
CA THR A 8 -14.14 -6.35 -12.57
C THR A 8 -13.99 -4.93 -12.01
N VAL A 9 -14.40 -3.89 -12.76
CA VAL A 9 -14.42 -2.52 -12.30
C VAL A 9 -15.38 -2.33 -11.11
N LEU A 10 -16.56 -2.96 -11.14
CA LEU A 10 -17.51 -2.90 -10.01
C LEU A 10 -16.91 -3.48 -8.72
N VAL A 11 -16.19 -4.61 -8.83
CA VAL A 11 -15.44 -5.16 -7.68
C VAL A 11 -14.25 -4.26 -7.32
N GLY A 12 -13.60 -3.66 -8.30
CA GLY A 12 -12.47 -2.75 -8.14
C GLY A 12 -12.80 -1.49 -7.33
N PHE A 13 -14.06 -1.07 -7.26
CA PHE A 13 -14.47 0.04 -6.39
C PHE A 13 -14.18 -0.25 -4.90
N ALA A 14 -14.22 -1.51 -4.46
CA ALA A 14 -13.79 -1.85 -3.10
C ALA A 14 -12.33 -1.46 -2.85
N PHE A 15 -11.44 -1.75 -3.80
CA PHE A 15 -10.04 -1.37 -3.72
C PHE A 15 -9.84 0.14 -3.75
N LEU A 16 -10.62 0.85 -4.57
CA LEU A 16 -10.61 2.32 -4.59
C LEU A 16 -10.88 2.89 -3.20
N SER A 17 -11.93 2.43 -2.52
CA SER A 17 -12.27 2.94 -1.19
C SER A 17 -11.27 2.52 -0.11
N ILE A 18 -10.74 1.30 -0.19
CA ILE A 18 -9.68 0.81 0.70
C ILE A 18 -8.43 1.69 0.57
N CYS A 19 -7.94 1.91 -0.65
CA CYS A 19 -6.73 2.70 -0.87
C CYS A 19 -6.93 4.19 -0.57
N ALA A 20 -8.12 4.75 -0.79
CA ALA A 20 -8.43 6.11 -0.36
C ALA A 20 -8.37 6.26 1.17
N PHE A 21 -8.89 5.26 1.91
CA PHE A 21 -8.78 5.22 3.36
C PHE A 21 -7.33 5.09 3.83
N TRP A 22 -6.56 4.14 3.29
CA TRP A 22 -5.17 3.95 3.71
C TRP A 22 -4.30 5.16 3.38
N GLN A 23 -4.52 5.79 2.22
CA GLN A 23 -3.82 7.02 1.89
C GLN A 23 -4.14 8.16 2.87
N MET A 24 -5.39 8.25 3.35
CA MET A 24 -5.78 9.18 4.42
C MET A 24 -5.09 8.82 5.74
N TYR A 25 -5.11 7.54 6.12
CA TYR A 25 -4.51 7.05 7.35
C TYR A 25 -3.01 7.38 7.40
N ASP A 26 -2.24 6.96 6.40
CA ASP A 26 -0.80 7.14 6.37
C ASP A 26 -0.37 8.62 6.27
N ASN A 27 -1.17 9.43 5.59
CA ASN A 27 -0.86 10.84 5.37
C ASN A 27 -1.25 11.74 6.54
N LEU A 28 -2.37 11.45 7.20
CA LEU A 28 -3.01 12.37 8.14
C LEU A 28 -2.85 11.95 9.61
N ILE A 29 -2.89 10.66 9.92
CA ILE A 29 -2.81 10.21 11.32
C ILE A 29 -1.48 10.61 11.98
N PRO A 30 -0.29 10.43 11.35
CA PRO A 30 0.96 10.90 11.93
C PRO A 30 0.93 12.40 12.24
N LYS A 31 0.34 13.19 11.35
CA LYS A 31 0.19 14.64 11.49
C LYS A 31 -0.73 15.00 12.66
N ILE A 32 -1.86 14.34 12.80
CA ILE A 32 -2.78 14.53 13.94
C ILE A 32 -2.09 14.19 15.25
N LEU A 33 -1.38 13.06 15.32
CA LEU A 33 -0.68 12.63 16.53
C LEU A 33 0.41 13.64 16.96
N THR A 34 1.21 14.12 16.01
CA THR A 34 2.36 15.00 16.31
C THR A 34 1.98 16.47 16.42
N GLU A 35 1.11 16.99 15.55
CA GLU A 35 0.80 18.42 15.50
C GLU A 35 -0.43 18.81 16.33
N THR A 36 -1.46 17.95 16.39
CA THR A 36 -2.67 18.25 17.17
C THR A 36 -2.56 17.74 18.60
N PHE A 37 -2.17 16.49 18.78
CA PHE A 37 -2.04 15.90 20.11
C PHE A 37 -0.68 16.12 20.76
N HIS A 38 0.28 16.71 20.03
CA HIS A 38 1.64 17.00 20.51
C HIS A 38 2.35 15.76 21.09
N MET A 39 2.06 14.58 20.50
CA MET A 39 2.75 13.34 20.84
C MET A 39 4.14 13.33 20.19
N GLY A 40 5.12 12.74 20.87
CA GLY A 40 6.43 12.51 20.27
C GLY A 40 6.33 11.58 19.04
N GLU A 41 7.26 11.74 18.12
CA GLU A 41 7.30 10.97 16.88
C GLU A 41 7.53 9.47 17.14
N SER A 42 8.25 9.13 18.22
CA SER A 42 8.47 7.73 18.65
C SER A 42 7.15 7.05 19.01
N VAL A 43 6.33 7.71 19.86
CA VAL A 43 5.01 7.20 20.27
C VAL A 43 4.08 7.13 19.04
N SER A 44 4.08 8.18 18.23
CA SER A 44 3.30 8.23 16.99
C SER A 44 3.71 7.11 16.04
N GLY A 45 4.99 6.80 15.90
CA GLY A 45 5.52 5.70 15.10
C GLY A 45 5.05 4.33 15.58
N ILE A 46 4.97 4.11 16.91
CA ILE A 46 4.43 2.87 17.49
C ILE A 46 2.93 2.74 17.17
N ILE A 47 2.17 3.84 17.29
CA ILE A 47 0.74 3.85 16.95
C ILE A 47 0.55 3.56 15.46
N MET A 48 1.38 4.14 14.59
CA MET A 48 1.33 3.89 13.15
C MET A 48 1.70 2.46 12.78
N ALA A 49 2.60 1.81 13.51
CA ALA A 49 2.94 0.40 13.28
C ALA A 49 1.81 -0.57 13.66
N ALA A 50 0.86 -0.12 14.50
CA ALA A 50 -0.23 -0.97 14.99
C ALA A 50 -1.14 -1.49 13.87
N ASP A 51 -1.31 -0.75 12.77
CA ASP A 51 -2.08 -1.17 11.60
C ASP A 51 -1.53 -2.45 10.99
N ASN A 52 -0.22 -2.49 10.72
CA ASN A 52 0.46 -3.66 10.15
C ASN A 52 0.53 -4.82 11.14
N ILE A 53 0.73 -4.54 12.44
CA ILE A 53 0.69 -5.57 13.50
C ILE A 53 -0.70 -6.20 13.55
N LEU A 54 -1.76 -5.40 13.60
CA LEU A 54 -3.14 -5.90 13.61
C LEU A 54 -3.48 -6.64 12.31
N ALA A 55 -3.02 -6.16 11.16
CA ALA A 55 -3.26 -6.80 9.87
C ALA A 55 -2.75 -8.25 9.83
N LEU A 56 -1.60 -8.55 10.45
CA LEU A 56 -1.05 -9.91 10.52
C LEU A 56 -2.04 -10.92 11.14
N PHE A 57 -2.85 -10.48 12.11
CA PHE A 57 -3.81 -11.31 12.80
C PHE A 57 -5.22 -11.19 12.22
N LEU A 58 -5.66 -9.97 11.92
CA LEU A 58 -7.04 -9.69 11.52
C LEU A 58 -7.34 -10.11 10.08
N LEU A 59 -6.37 -10.00 9.15
CA LEU A 59 -6.63 -10.37 7.76
C LEU A 59 -6.87 -11.89 7.59
N PRO A 60 -6.05 -12.79 8.15
CA PRO A 60 -6.34 -14.23 8.12
C PRO A 60 -7.62 -14.58 8.89
N LEU A 61 -7.84 -13.93 10.05
CA LEU A 61 -9.02 -14.18 10.87
C LEU A 61 -10.31 -13.87 10.10
N PHE A 62 -10.48 -12.66 9.60
CA PHE A 62 -11.68 -12.25 8.88
C PHE A 62 -11.80 -12.88 7.50
N GLY A 63 -10.67 -13.18 6.85
CA GLY A 63 -10.64 -14.01 5.65
C GLY A 63 -11.26 -15.39 5.92
N GLY A 64 -10.76 -16.10 6.91
CA GLY A 64 -11.25 -17.43 7.30
C GLY A 64 -12.68 -17.44 7.82
N LEU A 65 -13.08 -16.42 8.60
CA LEU A 65 -14.47 -16.28 9.06
C LEU A 65 -15.43 -16.04 7.87
N SER A 66 -15.04 -15.20 6.93
CA SER A 66 -15.86 -14.92 5.75
C SER A 66 -15.96 -16.13 4.81
N ASP A 67 -14.92 -16.99 4.73
CA ASP A 67 -14.97 -18.25 3.97
C ASP A 67 -16.06 -19.21 4.46
N LYS A 68 -16.30 -19.22 5.78
CA LYS A 68 -17.31 -20.08 6.44
C LYS A 68 -18.71 -19.46 6.47
N CYS A 69 -18.88 -18.23 6.02
CA CYS A 69 -20.15 -17.54 6.07
C CYS A 69 -21.15 -18.11 5.05
N THR A 70 -22.37 -18.41 5.50
CA THR A 70 -23.46 -18.97 4.68
C THR A 70 -24.63 -18.02 4.48
N SER A 71 -24.38 -16.70 4.49
CA SER A 71 -25.41 -15.67 4.36
C SER A 71 -26.08 -15.67 2.98
N ARG A 72 -27.37 -15.28 2.94
CA ARG A 72 -28.11 -15.04 1.69
C ARG A 72 -27.51 -13.95 0.82
N LEU A 73 -26.76 -13.01 1.42
CA LEU A 73 -26.06 -11.94 0.71
C LEU A 73 -24.75 -12.41 0.04
N GLY A 74 -24.31 -13.63 0.30
CA GLY A 74 -23.01 -14.15 -0.10
C GLY A 74 -22.07 -14.32 1.10
N ARG A 75 -20.84 -14.77 0.86
CA ARG A 75 -19.83 -15.01 1.91
C ARG A 75 -19.11 -13.72 2.33
N ARG A 76 -18.80 -12.85 1.36
CA ARG A 76 -17.97 -11.64 1.55
C ARG A 76 -18.79 -10.40 1.85
N ARG A 77 -19.94 -10.22 1.19
CA ARG A 77 -20.76 -9.00 1.29
C ARG A 77 -21.21 -8.64 2.72
N PRO A 78 -21.59 -9.56 3.61
CA PRO A 78 -21.91 -9.19 5.00
C PRO A 78 -20.74 -8.53 5.74
N TYR A 79 -19.54 -9.05 5.58
CA TYR A 79 -18.35 -8.49 6.20
C TYR A 79 -17.98 -7.12 5.61
N ILE A 80 -18.11 -6.97 4.28
CA ILE A 80 -17.93 -5.69 3.60
C ILE A 80 -18.96 -4.67 4.13
N LEU A 81 -20.24 -5.06 4.27
CA LEU A 81 -21.31 -4.20 4.78
C LEU A 81 -21.02 -3.73 6.22
N PHE A 82 -20.92 -4.68 7.15
CA PHE A 82 -20.74 -4.35 8.57
C PHE A 82 -19.40 -3.69 8.87
N GLY A 83 -18.32 -4.17 8.22
CA GLY A 83 -16.97 -3.59 8.37
C GLY A 83 -16.93 -2.14 7.87
N THR A 84 -17.52 -1.84 6.71
CA THR A 84 -17.57 -0.46 6.18
C THR A 84 -18.41 0.45 7.06
N LEU A 85 -19.61 0.02 7.49
CA LEU A 85 -20.48 0.84 8.36
C LEU A 85 -19.81 1.14 9.70
N ALA A 86 -19.20 0.13 10.34
CA ALA A 86 -18.47 0.30 11.57
C ALA A 86 -17.25 1.24 11.38
N ALA A 87 -16.48 1.05 10.31
CA ALA A 87 -15.32 1.89 10.00
C ALA A 87 -15.73 3.36 9.80
N VAL A 88 -16.78 3.63 9.01
CA VAL A 88 -17.25 5.00 8.77
C VAL A 88 -17.79 5.63 10.05
N ALA A 89 -18.57 4.89 10.86
CA ALA A 89 -19.09 5.42 12.11
C ALA A 89 -17.99 5.85 13.08
N VAL A 90 -16.97 5.00 13.28
CA VAL A 90 -15.82 5.33 14.15
C VAL A 90 -14.95 6.42 13.52
N MET A 91 -14.71 6.35 12.21
CA MET A 91 -13.92 7.33 11.48
C MET A 91 -14.49 8.74 11.61
N MET A 92 -15.81 8.92 11.66
CA MET A 92 -16.43 10.23 11.85
C MET A 92 -16.28 10.77 13.28
N ALA A 93 -16.08 9.91 14.28
CA ALA A 93 -15.83 10.34 15.66
C ALA A 93 -14.41 10.90 15.88
N LEU A 94 -13.42 10.43 15.13
CA LEU A 94 -12.00 10.81 15.32
C LEU A 94 -11.75 12.32 15.11
N PRO A 95 -12.17 12.96 14.01
CA PRO A 95 -11.95 14.40 13.83
C PRO A 95 -12.72 15.25 14.84
N ILE A 96 -13.87 14.78 15.34
CA ILE A 96 -14.59 15.48 16.41
C ILE A 96 -13.76 15.49 17.71
N LEU A 97 -13.05 14.38 18.01
CA LEU A 97 -12.15 14.31 19.14
C LEU A 97 -10.93 15.23 18.95
N THR A 98 -10.38 15.35 17.72
CA THR A 98 -9.27 16.28 17.45
C THR A 98 -9.70 17.73 17.59
N ASP A 99 -10.85 18.12 17.04
CA ASP A 99 -11.39 19.47 17.17
C ASP A 99 -11.68 19.82 18.65
N SER A 100 -12.26 18.86 19.38
CA SER A 100 -12.52 19.02 20.82
C SER A 100 -11.23 19.12 21.64
N PHE A 101 -10.19 18.37 21.27
CA PHE A 101 -8.89 18.45 21.95
C PHE A 101 -8.22 19.80 21.68
N HIS A 102 -8.26 20.30 20.46
CA HIS A 102 -7.72 21.61 20.13
C HIS A 102 -8.40 22.74 20.93
N ALA A 103 -9.72 22.64 21.14
CA ALA A 103 -10.48 23.62 21.94
C ALA A 103 -10.17 23.52 23.45
N SER A 104 -9.99 22.33 23.98
CA SER A 104 -9.60 22.07 25.38
C SER A 104 -8.74 20.82 25.48
N PRO A 105 -7.42 20.95 25.71
CA PRO A 105 -6.48 19.82 25.73
C PRO A 105 -6.65 18.97 27.01
N ASP A 106 -7.39 17.88 26.89
CA ASP A 106 -7.61 16.91 27.98
C ASP A 106 -7.02 15.54 27.57
N ALA A 107 -6.22 14.92 28.42
CA ALA A 107 -5.56 13.64 28.14
C ALA A 107 -6.52 12.50 27.79
N TRP A 108 -7.73 12.49 28.36
CA TRP A 108 -8.72 11.45 28.05
C TRP A 108 -9.14 11.45 26.56
N LYS A 109 -9.12 12.61 25.89
CA LYS A 109 -9.47 12.73 24.47
C LYS A 109 -8.39 12.07 23.59
N GLN A 110 -7.11 12.19 23.95
CA GLN A 110 -6.02 11.46 23.29
C GLN A 110 -6.22 9.95 23.42
N VAL A 111 -6.53 9.49 24.66
CA VAL A 111 -6.79 8.06 24.91
C VAL A 111 -7.98 7.57 24.11
N CYS A 112 -9.09 8.31 24.10
CA CYS A 112 -10.27 7.98 23.30
C CYS A 112 -9.96 7.95 21.80
N PHE A 113 -9.11 8.85 21.29
CA PHE A 113 -8.67 8.84 19.91
C PHE A 113 -7.88 7.56 19.57
N ILE A 114 -6.92 7.18 20.41
CA ILE A 114 -6.10 5.97 20.20
C ILE A 114 -6.97 4.71 20.24
N ILE A 115 -7.90 4.61 21.21
CA ILE A 115 -8.86 3.49 21.29
C ILE A 115 -9.75 3.47 20.05
N GLY A 116 -10.29 4.63 19.65
CA GLY A 116 -11.10 4.78 18.44
C GLY A 116 -10.31 4.35 17.19
N LEU A 117 -9.04 4.71 17.11
CA LEU A 117 -8.16 4.30 16.02
C LEU A 117 -7.99 2.77 15.97
N GLY A 118 -7.78 2.11 17.12
CA GLY A 118 -7.72 0.65 17.20
C GLY A 118 -9.03 -0.04 16.76
N ILE A 119 -10.18 0.52 17.15
CA ILE A 119 -11.50 0.03 16.71
C ILE A 119 -11.66 0.25 15.20
N LEU A 120 -11.25 1.41 14.67
CA LEU A 120 -11.27 1.70 13.24
C LEU A 120 -10.43 0.71 12.44
N LEU A 121 -9.21 0.42 12.87
CA LEU A 121 -8.32 -0.55 12.22
C LEU A 121 -8.90 -1.97 12.24
N THR A 122 -9.57 -2.35 13.34
CA THR A 122 -10.27 -3.63 13.43
C THR A 122 -11.45 -3.70 12.46
N ALA A 123 -12.25 -2.64 12.37
CA ALA A 123 -13.34 -2.54 11.40
C ALA A 123 -12.84 -2.59 9.95
N MET A 124 -11.71 -1.91 9.67
CA MET A 124 -11.05 -1.97 8.36
C MET A 124 -10.50 -3.36 8.05
N GLY A 125 -9.96 -4.09 9.02
CA GLY A 125 -9.56 -5.49 8.85
C GLY A 125 -10.73 -6.40 8.49
N THR A 126 -11.91 -6.17 9.12
CA THR A 126 -13.16 -6.88 8.81
C THR A 126 -13.61 -6.63 7.37
N TYR A 127 -13.43 -5.41 6.85
CA TYR A 127 -13.78 -5.01 5.50
C TYR A 127 -12.74 -5.48 4.45
N ARG A 128 -11.46 -5.18 4.67
CA ARG A 128 -10.38 -5.33 3.68
C ARG A 128 -10.21 -6.76 3.21
N SER A 129 -10.08 -7.72 4.12
CA SER A 129 -9.79 -9.12 3.78
C SER A 129 -10.88 -9.75 2.90
N PRO A 130 -12.19 -9.67 3.25
CA PRO A 130 -13.26 -10.17 2.38
C PRO A 130 -13.38 -9.41 1.05
N ALA A 131 -13.11 -8.10 1.03
CA ALA A 131 -13.17 -7.30 -0.20
C ALA A 131 -12.07 -7.72 -1.20
N VAL A 132 -10.85 -7.99 -0.70
CA VAL A 132 -9.75 -8.52 -1.52
C VAL A 132 -10.09 -9.91 -2.06
N ALA A 133 -10.66 -10.79 -1.22
CA ALA A 133 -11.03 -12.15 -1.61
C ALA A 133 -12.21 -12.21 -2.60
N LEU A 134 -13.02 -11.16 -2.70
CA LEU A 134 -14.17 -11.12 -3.61
C LEU A 134 -13.74 -11.24 -5.09
N MET A 135 -12.63 -10.62 -5.49
CA MET A 135 -12.18 -10.67 -6.90
C MET A 135 -11.84 -12.10 -7.36
N PRO A 136 -10.97 -12.87 -6.68
CA PRO A 136 -10.69 -14.25 -7.09
C PRO A 136 -11.89 -15.18 -6.95
N ASP A 137 -12.84 -14.90 -6.04
CA ASP A 137 -14.07 -15.68 -5.88
C ASP A 137 -15.03 -15.57 -7.09
N VAL A 138 -14.95 -14.47 -7.84
CA VAL A 138 -15.84 -14.20 -8.98
C VAL A 138 -15.13 -14.16 -10.33
N THR A 139 -13.84 -14.51 -10.39
CA THR A 139 -13.02 -14.44 -11.62
C THR A 139 -12.35 -15.77 -11.91
N PRO A 140 -12.51 -16.34 -13.14
CA PRO A 140 -11.82 -17.54 -13.57
C PRO A 140 -10.30 -17.43 -13.44
N LYS A 141 -9.64 -18.52 -13.03
CA LYS A 141 -8.18 -18.56 -12.80
C LYS A 141 -7.35 -17.96 -13.93
N PRO A 142 -7.60 -18.28 -15.23
CA PRO A 142 -6.80 -17.73 -16.34
C PRO A 142 -6.95 -16.21 -16.54
N LEU A 143 -7.99 -15.59 -15.95
CA LEU A 143 -8.27 -14.16 -16.10
C LEU A 143 -7.94 -13.35 -14.83
N ARG A 144 -7.48 -13.99 -13.75
CA ARG A 144 -7.21 -13.33 -12.47
C ARG A 144 -6.12 -12.26 -12.57
N SER A 145 -5.06 -12.51 -13.33
CA SER A 145 -4.01 -11.51 -13.56
C SER A 145 -4.54 -10.22 -14.20
N LYS A 146 -5.38 -10.35 -15.24
CA LYS A 146 -6.03 -9.20 -15.88
C LYS A 146 -7.00 -8.47 -14.94
N ALA A 147 -7.72 -9.23 -14.12
CA ALA A 147 -8.64 -8.66 -13.14
C ALA A 147 -7.86 -7.93 -12.04
N ASN A 148 -6.77 -8.52 -11.54
CA ASN A 148 -5.89 -7.92 -10.54
C ASN A 148 -5.32 -6.58 -11.02
N ALA A 149 -4.85 -6.52 -12.26
CA ALA A 149 -4.37 -5.28 -12.87
C ALA A 149 -5.43 -4.14 -12.82
N ILE A 150 -6.70 -4.46 -13.09
CA ILE A 150 -7.79 -3.48 -13.05
C ILE A 150 -8.06 -3.03 -11.60
N ILE A 151 -8.11 -3.95 -10.65
CA ILE A 151 -8.40 -3.59 -9.25
C ILE A 151 -7.25 -2.80 -8.63
N ASN A 152 -6.00 -3.10 -8.94
CA ASN A 152 -4.84 -2.33 -8.50
C ASN A 152 -4.85 -0.91 -9.07
N LEU A 153 -5.21 -0.76 -10.36
CA LEU A 153 -5.41 0.56 -10.96
C LEU A 153 -6.53 1.34 -10.25
N MET A 154 -7.64 0.68 -9.91
CA MET A 154 -8.73 1.29 -9.14
C MET A 154 -8.27 1.71 -7.74
N GLY A 155 -7.44 0.88 -7.09
CA GLY A 155 -6.81 1.23 -5.80
C GLY A 155 -5.94 2.47 -5.91
N ALA A 156 -5.03 2.51 -6.88
CA ALA A 156 -4.17 3.67 -7.12
C ALA A 156 -4.99 4.96 -7.41
N LEU A 157 -6.10 4.85 -8.15
CA LEU A 157 -7.03 5.97 -8.35
C LEU A 157 -7.66 6.44 -7.04
N GLY A 158 -7.98 5.52 -6.11
CA GLY A 158 -8.49 5.86 -4.78
C GLY A 158 -7.51 6.72 -3.98
N GLY A 159 -6.24 6.33 -3.95
CA GLY A 159 -5.18 7.12 -3.31
C GLY A 159 -5.00 8.50 -3.95
N ILE A 160 -4.98 8.58 -5.27
CA ILE A 160 -4.88 9.86 -6.02
C ILE A 160 -6.10 10.75 -5.72
N ILE A 161 -7.31 10.21 -5.73
CA ILE A 161 -8.54 10.97 -5.42
C ILE A 161 -8.43 11.61 -4.03
N TYR A 162 -7.99 10.84 -3.02
CA TYR A 162 -7.74 11.39 -1.68
C TYR A 162 -6.72 12.56 -1.72
N LEU A 163 -5.57 12.36 -2.35
CA LEU A 163 -4.51 13.36 -2.40
C LEU A 163 -4.98 14.64 -3.12
N ILE A 164 -5.75 14.51 -4.21
CA ILE A 164 -6.32 15.64 -4.95
C ILE A 164 -7.33 16.39 -4.05
N ILE A 165 -8.25 15.69 -3.40
CA ILE A 165 -9.23 16.31 -2.48
C ILE A 165 -8.51 17.11 -1.40
N THR A 166 -7.50 16.53 -0.78
CA THR A 166 -6.71 17.18 0.28
C THR A 166 -5.98 18.42 -0.24
N THR A 167 -5.45 18.36 -1.46
CA THR A 167 -4.78 19.49 -2.10
C THR A 167 -5.71 20.68 -2.31
N PHE A 168 -6.99 20.44 -2.58
CA PHE A 168 -7.98 21.52 -2.74
C PHE A 168 -8.50 22.05 -1.40
N LEU A 169 -8.61 21.19 -0.38
CA LEU A 169 -9.20 21.56 0.92
C LEU A 169 -8.20 22.29 1.84
N TYR A 170 -6.92 21.89 1.84
CA TYR A 170 -5.94 22.32 2.85
C TYR A 170 -4.79 23.11 2.23
N LYS A 171 -5.07 24.36 1.86
CA LYS A 171 -4.10 25.31 1.28
C LYS A 171 -3.43 26.21 2.31
N THR A 172 -3.86 26.15 3.57
CA THR A 172 -3.31 26.95 4.66
C THR A 172 -1.96 26.42 5.15
N THR A 173 -1.12 27.32 5.66
CA THR A 173 0.18 26.99 6.26
C THR A 173 0.01 26.16 7.53
N ALA A 174 1.05 25.43 7.92
CA ALA A 174 1.06 24.51 9.07
C ALA A 174 0.76 25.18 10.43
N ASP A 175 0.90 26.51 10.51
CA ASP A 175 0.75 27.27 11.77
C ASP A 175 -0.71 27.52 12.18
N VAL A 176 -1.68 27.18 11.31
CA VAL A 176 -3.11 27.40 11.58
C VAL A 176 -3.81 26.06 11.69
N TYR A 177 -4.39 25.79 12.86
CA TYR A 177 -5.23 24.61 13.04
C TYR A 177 -6.41 24.61 12.06
N VAL A 178 -6.62 23.49 11.41
CA VAL A 178 -7.73 23.28 10.47
C VAL A 178 -8.42 21.98 10.85
N SER A 179 -9.76 22.01 10.94
CA SER A 179 -10.54 20.78 11.18
C SER A 179 -10.40 19.80 10.03
N TYR A 180 -10.15 18.55 10.34
CA TYR A 180 -10.10 17.47 9.36
C TYR A 180 -11.45 16.78 9.13
N LEU A 181 -12.51 17.22 9.82
CA LEU A 181 -13.85 16.67 9.70
C LEU A 181 -14.38 16.63 8.26
N PRO A 182 -14.23 17.68 7.42
CA PRO A 182 -14.68 17.61 6.03
C PRO A 182 -13.99 16.51 5.22
N LEU A 183 -12.69 16.29 5.44
CA LEU A 183 -11.93 15.27 4.73
C LEU A 183 -12.36 13.86 5.13
N PHE A 184 -12.50 13.61 6.43
CA PHE A 184 -13.03 12.34 6.93
C PHE A 184 -14.45 12.07 6.41
N ALA A 185 -15.30 13.10 6.35
CA ALA A 185 -16.66 12.99 5.82
C ALA A 185 -16.67 12.64 4.32
N ILE A 186 -15.78 13.23 3.52
CA ILE A 186 -15.68 12.93 2.09
C ILE A 186 -15.19 11.49 1.88
N VAL A 187 -14.14 11.07 2.57
CA VAL A 187 -13.64 9.69 2.48
C VAL A 187 -14.68 8.69 2.95
N GLY A 188 -15.36 8.97 4.07
CA GLY A 188 -16.47 8.16 4.55
C GLY A 188 -17.64 8.10 3.55
N GLY A 189 -17.94 9.23 2.90
CA GLY A 189 -18.94 9.30 1.83
C GLY A 189 -18.56 8.44 0.62
N ILE A 190 -17.29 8.46 0.20
CA ILE A 190 -16.77 7.58 -0.85
C ILE A 190 -16.94 6.11 -0.46
N MET A 191 -16.58 5.73 0.78
CA MET A 191 -16.72 4.37 1.28
C MET A 191 -18.17 3.91 1.27
N LEU A 192 -19.12 4.76 1.70
CA LEU A 192 -20.55 4.44 1.68
C LEU A 192 -21.12 4.36 0.26
N ALA A 193 -20.70 5.25 -0.64
CA ALA A 193 -21.10 5.20 -2.05
C ALA A 193 -20.60 3.90 -2.72
N VAL A 194 -19.36 3.52 -2.47
CA VAL A 194 -18.79 2.25 -2.94
C VAL A 194 -19.52 1.06 -2.35
N LEU A 195 -19.84 1.08 -1.06
CA LEU A 195 -20.63 0.04 -0.42
C LEU A 195 -21.99 -0.12 -1.11
N ALA A 196 -22.69 0.98 -1.39
CA ALA A 196 -23.95 0.96 -2.12
C ALA A 196 -23.80 0.33 -3.52
N VAL A 197 -22.74 0.69 -4.27
CA VAL A 197 -22.44 0.09 -5.58
C VAL A 197 -22.22 -1.42 -5.47
N ILE A 198 -21.46 -1.88 -4.49
CA ILE A 198 -21.20 -3.32 -4.29
C ILE A 198 -22.48 -4.06 -3.94
N LEU A 199 -23.30 -3.52 -3.04
CA LEU A 199 -24.53 -4.16 -2.60
C LEU A 199 -25.61 -4.19 -3.70
N LEU A 200 -25.69 -3.18 -4.54
CA LEU A 200 -26.72 -3.06 -5.58
C LEU A 200 -26.30 -3.73 -6.92
N CYS A 201 -25.00 -3.69 -7.25
CA CYS A 201 -24.54 -4.09 -8.58
C CYS A 201 -23.77 -5.41 -8.60
N VAL A 202 -23.29 -5.92 -7.45
CA VAL A 202 -22.50 -7.16 -7.38
C VAL A 202 -23.31 -8.24 -6.67
N ASP A 203 -23.93 -9.13 -7.42
CA ASP A 203 -24.65 -10.30 -6.88
C ASP A 203 -23.63 -11.45 -6.67
N GLU A 204 -22.97 -11.43 -5.48
CA GLU A 204 -21.93 -12.42 -5.16
C GLU A 204 -22.40 -13.87 -5.30
N PRO A 205 -23.58 -14.32 -4.74
CA PRO A 205 -24.03 -15.69 -4.86
C PRO A 205 -24.17 -16.16 -6.32
N LYS A 206 -24.75 -15.30 -7.16
CA LYS A 206 -24.91 -15.60 -8.60
C LYS A 206 -23.56 -15.70 -9.29
N LEU A 207 -22.65 -14.75 -9.02
CA LEU A 207 -21.35 -14.68 -9.67
C LEU A 207 -20.44 -15.84 -9.26
N VAL A 208 -20.46 -16.25 -7.99
CA VAL A 208 -19.74 -17.43 -7.50
C VAL A 208 -20.31 -18.71 -8.09
N ALA A 209 -21.65 -18.81 -8.25
CA ALA A 209 -22.26 -19.95 -8.91
C ALA A 209 -21.87 -20.05 -10.41
N GLU A 210 -21.81 -18.92 -11.13
CA GLU A 210 -21.32 -18.86 -12.50
C GLU A 210 -19.84 -19.30 -12.57
N GLN A 211 -19.01 -18.85 -11.63
CA GLN A 211 -17.60 -19.22 -11.56
C GLN A 211 -17.41 -20.72 -11.33
N ARG A 212 -18.15 -21.32 -10.39
CA ARG A 212 -18.10 -22.77 -10.13
C ARG A 212 -18.51 -23.60 -11.35
N ARG A 213 -19.59 -23.19 -12.04
CA ARG A 213 -20.02 -23.87 -13.30
C ARG A 213 -18.92 -23.81 -14.37
N TYR A 214 -18.20 -22.69 -14.44
CA TYR A 214 -17.07 -22.57 -15.35
C TYR A 214 -15.93 -23.53 -14.96
N GLU A 215 -15.56 -23.59 -13.69
CA GLU A 215 -14.51 -24.47 -13.17
C GLU A 215 -14.86 -25.96 -13.37
N ASP A 216 -16.12 -26.33 -13.21
CA ASP A 216 -16.63 -27.69 -13.46
C ASP A 216 -16.57 -28.06 -14.95
N ALA A 217 -16.81 -27.08 -15.83
CA ALA A 217 -16.77 -27.27 -17.29
C ALA A 217 -15.33 -27.26 -17.87
N HIS A 218 -14.35 -26.71 -17.16
CA HIS A 218 -12.96 -26.58 -17.58
C HIS A 218 -12.00 -27.05 -16.48
N PRO A 219 -12.00 -28.37 -16.17
CA PRO A 219 -11.15 -28.92 -15.12
C PRO A 219 -9.66 -28.75 -15.42
N GLU A 220 -9.27 -28.63 -16.70
CA GLU A 220 -7.91 -28.34 -17.15
C GLU A 220 -7.37 -26.99 -16.64
N ASP A 221 -8.22 -25.98 -16.49
CA ASP A 221 -7.82 -24.67 -15.92
C ASP A 221 -7.57 -24.76 -14.39
N ASN A 222 -8.03 -25.85 -13.77
CA ASN A 222 -7.86 -26.13 -12.35
C ASN A 222 -6.65 -27.01 -12.03
N LEU A 223 -6.02 -27.59 -13.02
CA LEU A 223 -4.79 -28.33 -12.85
C LEU A 223 -3.67 -27.36 -12.48
N THR A 224 -3.60 -27.02 -11.20
CA THR A 224 -2.33 -26.62 -10.58
C THR A 224 -1.41 -27.79 -10.87
N GLN A 225 -0.32 -27.56 -11.61
CA GLN A 225 0.72 -28.56 -11.75
C GLN A 225 1.22 -28.91 -10.33
N VAL A 226 0.63 -29.92 -9.74
CA VAL A 226 1.17 -30.58 -8.55
C VAL A 226 2.37 -31.35 -9.06
N THR A 227 3.48 -30.67 -9.21
CA THR A 227 4.78 -31.30 -9.25
C THR A 227 5.08 -31.73 -7.82
N GLU A 228 4.70 -32.98 -7.51
CA GLU A 228 5.28 -33.74 -6.41
C GLU A 228 6.80 -33.78 -6.65
N ASN A 229 7.54 -32.96 -5.91
CA ASN A 229 8.91 -33.28 -5.55
C ASN A 229 9.35 -32.23 -4.50
N GLY A 230 9.40 -32.68 -3.25
CA GLY A 230 10.01 -31.96 -2.13
C GLY A 230 11.53 -31.82 -2.26
N GLU A 231 12.03 -31.42 -3.43
CA GLU A 231 13.44 -31.12 -3.62
C GLU A 231 13.80 -29.84 -2.88
N THR A 232 14.69 -29.96 -1.93
CA THR A 232 15.24 -28.79 -1.24
C THR A 232 16.00 -27.94 -2.25
N LEU A 233 15.64 -26.64 -2.30
CA LEU A 233 16.31 -25.65 -3.17
C LEU A 233 17.84 -25.79 -3.07
N PRO A 234 18.57 -25.71 -4.18
CA PRO A 234 20.02 -25.67 -4.21
C PRO A 234 20.56 -24.53 -3.30
N LYS A 235 21.72 -24.75 -2.70
CA LYS A 235 22.31 -23.80 -1.73
C LYS A 235 22.54 -22.40 -2.31
N ASP A 236 22.90 -22.30 -3.58
CA ASP A 236 23.12 -21.08 -4.31
C ASP A 236 21.82 -20.31 -4.57
N VAL A 237 20.70 -21.02 -4.87
CA VAL A 237 19.37 -20.44 -5.02
C VAL A 237 18.87 -19.94 -3.66
N LYS A 238 19.01 -20.72 -2.57
CA LYS A 238 18.66 -20.27 -1.22
C LYS A 238 19.41 -19.01 -0.80
N ARG A 239 20.71 -18.94 -1.12
CA ARG A 239 21.52 -17.73 -0.86
C ARG A 239 21.04 -16.54 -1.66
N SER A 240 20.70 -16.76 -2.93
CA SER A 240 20.15 -15.72 -3.82
C SER A 240 18.81 -15.20 -3.31
N LEU A 241 17.91 -16.10 -2.89
CA LEU A 241 16.63 -15.75 -2.27
C LEU A 241 16.82 -14.95 -0.98
N GLY A 242 17.74 -15.36 -0.10
CA GLY A 242 18.05 -14.64 1.13
C GLY A 242 18.48 -13.18 0.87
N PHE A 243 19.36 -12.97 -0.12
CA PHE A 243 19.74 -11.61 -0.52
C PHE A 243 18.59 -10.82 -1.15
N LEU A 244 17.72 -11.48 -1.91
CA LEU A 244 16.54 -10.82 -2.48
C LEU A 244 15.56 -10.39 -1.40
N LEU A 245 15.22 -11.27 -0.45
CA LEU A 245 14.35 -10.96 0.69
C LEU A 245 14.92 -9.85 1.58
N ALA A 246 16.23 -9.88 1.84
CA ALA A 246 16.92 -8.78 2.53
C ALA A 246 16.81 -7.46 1.76
N SER A 247 16.98 -7.50 0.43
CA SER A 247 16.83 -6.32 -0.42
C SER A 247 15.39 -5.77 -0.34
N ILE A 248 14.39 -6.66 -0.34
CA ILE A 248 12.97 -6.30 -0.19
C ILE A 248 12.76 -5.55 1.13
N ALA A 249 13.19 -6.11 2.25
CA ALA A 249 13.07 -5.44 3.54
C ALA A 249 13.75 -4.06 3.53
N LEU A 250 14.95 -3.96 2.99
CA LEU A 250 15.73 -2.72 2.97
C LEU A 250 15.07 -1.61 2.14
N TRP A 251 14.58 -1.88 0.93
CA TRP A 251 13.89 -0.82 0.16
C TRP A 251 12.55 -0.45 0.76
N PHE A 252 11.80 -1.41 1.37
CA PHE A 252 10.57 -1.08 2.09
C PHE A 252 10.86 -0.23 3.33
N ILE A 253 11.92 -0.51 4.08
CA ILE A 253 12.35 0.33 5.22
C ILE A 253 12.59 1.78 4.76
N GLY A 254 13.34 1.98 3.69
CA GLY A 254 13.62 3.33 3.21
C GLY A 254 12.39 4.03 2.63
N TYR A 255 11.62 3.36 1.78
CA TYR A 255 10.44 3.94 1.14
C TYR A 255 9.33 4.26 2.13
N ASN A 256 8.98 3.31 3.02
CA ASN A 256 7.92 3.53 3.99
C ASN A 256 8.27 4.60 5.04
N GLY A 257 9.55 4.77 5.36
CA GLY A 257 9.98 5.90 6.21
C GLY A 257 9.57 7.24 5.63
N VAL A 258 9.76 7.42 4.32
CA VAL A 258 9.36 8.65 3.64
C VAL A 258 7.84 8.73 3.52
N THR A 259 7.14 7.68 3.08
CA THR A 259 5.67 7.74 2.88
C THR A 259 4.92 8.01 4.17
N THR A 260 5.35 7.45 5.30
CA THR A 260 4.71 7.67 6.61
C THR A 260 4.98 9.06 7.17
N TRP A 261 6.22 9.53 7.09
CA TRP A 261 6.62 10.76 7.78
C TRP A 261 6.69 12.00 6.88
N PHE A 262 6.50 11.86 5.58
CA PHE A 262 6.71 12.95 4.62
C PHE A 262 5.81 14.15 4.88
N SER A 263 4.54 13.98 5.19
CA SER A 263 3.61 15.09 5.42
C SER A 263 4.02 15.94 6.64
N VAL A 264 4.45 15.27 7.72
CA VAL A 264 4.95 15.92 8.93
C VAL A 264 6.29 16.59 8.65
N TYR A 265 7.21 15.87 8.02
CA TYR A 265 8.53 16.37 7.64
C TYR A 265 8.45 17.63 6.77
N ALA A 266 7.65 17.58 5.70
CA ALA A 266 7.48 18.67 4.75
C ALA A 266 6.91 19.93 5.43
N GLY A 267 5.97 19.75 6.34
CA GLY A 267 5.41 20.86 7.14
C GLY A 267 6.45 21.50 8.05
N ARG A 268 7.19 20.69 8.80
CA ARG A 268 8.15 21.19 9.80
C ARG A 268 9.48 21.66 9.21
N THR A 269 9.98 20.98 8.17
CA THR A 269 11.33 21.25 7.61
C THR A 269 11.31 22.21 6.44
N TRP A 270 10.31 22.10 5.56
CA TRP A 270 10.20 22.93 4.36
C TRP A 270 9.05 23.93 4.42
N HIS A 271 8.38 24.07 5.56
CA HIS A 271 7.21 24.95 5.78
C HIS A 271 6.13 24.79 4.70
N MET A 272 5.97 23.56 4.19
CA MET A 272 4.98 23.24 3.17
C MET A 272 3.58 23.15 3.76
N THR A 273 2.60 23.61 2.99
CA THR A 273 1.21 23.30 3.27
C THR A 273 0.95 21.80 3.03
N LEU A 274 -0.07 21.25 3.68
CA LEU A 274 -0.48 19.86 3.42
C LEU A 274 -0.84 19.65 1.94
N ALA A 275 -1.41 20.68 1.28
CA ALA A 275 -1.68 20.68 -0.16
C ALA A 275 -0.42 20.49 -1.01
N GLN A 276 0.66 21.21 -0.69
CA GLN A 276 1.93 21.10 -1.41
C GLN A 276 2.57 19.73 -1.20
N ALA A 277 2.60 19.22 0.04
CA ALA A 277 3.11 17.90 0.35
C ALA A 277 2.32 16.80 -0.42
N ASN A 278 0.99 16.88 -0.41
CA ASN A 278 0.14 15.92 -1.13
C ASN A 278 0.26 16.05 -2.65
N THR A 279 0.56 17.22 -3.17
CA THR A 279 0.89 17.37 -4.60
C THR A 279 2.15 16.60 -4.96
N CYS A 280 3.20 16.63 -4.12
CA CYS A 280 4.41 15.82 -4.32
C CYS A 280 4.07 14.32 -4.35
N LEU A 281 3.27 13.84 -3.39
CA LEU A 281 2.84 12.43 -3.35
C LEU A 281 1.97 12.04 -4.55
N THR A 282 1.08 12.93 -4.99
CA THR A 282 0.26 12.73 -6.21
C THR A 282 1.16 12.57 -7.44
N ILE A 283 2.16 13.43 -7.58
CA ILE A 283 3.12 13.39 -8.68
C ILE A 283 3.93 12.09 -8.65
N ALA A 284 4.39 11.65 -7.46
CA ALA A 284 5.08 10.37 -7.32
C ALA A 284 4.20 9.19 -7.73
N THR A 285 2.95 9.15 -7.24
CA THR A 285 2.00 8.07 -7.58
C THR A 285 1.65 8.06 -9.06
N ALA A 286 1.38 9.22 -9.65
CA ALA A 286 1.14 9.35 -11.09
C ALA A 286 2.38 8.91 -11.90
N GLY A 287 3.57 9.32 -11.48
CA GLY A 287 4.83 8.93 -12.08
C GLY A 287 5.05 7.41 -12.04
N ALA A 288 4.69 6.75 -10.92
CA ALA A 288 4.74 5.30 -10.80
C ALA A 288 3.77 4.61 -11.78
N ILE A 289 2.50 5.03 -11.79
CA ILE A 289 1.46 4.43 -12.65
C ILE A 289 1.84 4.56 -14.13
N LEU A 290 2.27 5.75 -14.57
CA LEU A 290 2.70 5.98 -15.96
C LEU A 290 3.95 5.17 -16.32
N SER A 291 4.77 4.84 -15.34
CA SER A 291 6.01 4.10 -15.54
C SER A 291 5.83 2.58 -15.56
N TYR A 292 4.72 2.02 -15.11
CA TYR A 292 4.53 0.56 -15.05
C TYR A 292 4.69 -0.11 -16.40
N ILE A 293 4.07 0.42 -17.47
CA ILE A 293 4.17 -0.15 -18.81
C ILE A 293 5.59 -0.02 -19.40
N PRO A 294 6.22 1.17 -19.44
CA PRO A 294 7.57 1.29 -19.95
C PRO A 294 8.61 0.50 -19.15
N VAL A 295 8.47 0.45 -17.82
CA VAL A 295 9.35 -0.34 -16.95
C VAL A 295 9.21 -1.84 -17.22
N GLY A 296 7.98 -2.37 -17.37
CA GLY A 296 7.75 -3.75 -17.76
C GLY A 296 8.42 -4.11 -19.08
N ASN A 297 8.33 -3.22 -20.08
CA ASN A 297 8.99 -3.37 -21.38
C ASN A 297 10.52 -3.33 -21.27
N VAL A 298 11.07 -2.49 -20.40
CA VAL A 298 12.53 -2.45 -20.14
C VAL A 298 12.96 -3.73 -19.44
N ALA A 299 12.25 -4.17 -18.40
CA ALA A 299 12.56 -5.39 -17.66
C ALA A 299 12.57 -6.64 -18.54
N SER A 300 11.66 -6.72 -19.53
CA SER A 300 11.64 -7.84 -20.50
C SER A 300 12.86 -7.89 -21.42
N LYS A 301 13.52 -6.75 -21.65
CA LYS A 301 14.71 -6.65 -22.52
C LYS A 301 16.01 -6.81 -21.76
N VAL A 302 16.15 -6.15 -20.59
CA VAL A 302 17.39 -6.08 -19.84
C VAL A 302 17.46 -7.00 -18.62
N GLY A 303 16.30 -7.56 -18.22
CA GLY A 303 16.14 -8.41 -17.04
C GLY A 303 15.62 -7.66 -15.82
N ARG A 304 14.90 -8.39 -14.94
CA ARG A 304 14.29 -7.84 -13.69
C ARG A 304 15.35 -7.36 -12.72
N ARG A 305 16.41 -8.15 -12.51
CA ARG A 305 17.50 -7.80 -11.58
C ARG A 305 18.13 -6.46 -11.92
N LYS A 306 18.45 -6.19 -13.20
CA LYS A 306 19.04 -4.93 -13.62
C LYS A 306 18.05 -3.78 -13.46
N THR A 307 16.77 -4.01 -13.74
CA THR A 307 15.70 -3.01 -13.59
C THR A 307 15.49 -2.64 -12.13
N ILE A 308 15.44 -3.62 -11.20
CA ILE A 308 15.35 -3.35 -9.75
C ILE A 308 16.59 -2.60 -9.27
N ARG A 309 17.78 -3.01 -9.67
CA ARG A 309 19.02 -2.30 -9.29
C ARG A 309 19.05 -0.85 -9.78
N PHE A 310 18.58 -0.60 -11.00
CA PHE A 310 18.42 0.77 -11.49
C PHE A 310 17.38 1.53 -10.66
N GLY A 311 16.24 0.92 -10.37
CA GLY A 311 15.19 1.51 -9.52
C GLY A 311 15.70 1.85 -8.12
N THR A 312 16.39 0.93 -7.44
CA THR A 312 16.95 1.18 -6.10
C THR A 312 18.04 2.26 -6.11
N LEU A 313 18.87 2.31 -7.13
CA LEU A 313 19.87 3.37 -7.26
C LEU A 313 19.23 4.74 -7.53
N LEU A 314 18.23 4.79 -8.40
CA LEU A 314 17.47 6.00 -8.70
C LEU A 314 16.72 6.50 -7.47
N LEU A 315 16.08 5.59 -6.70
CA LEU A 315 15.36 5.93 -5.48
C LEU A 315 16.30 6.46 -4.39
N ALA A 316 17.42 5.78 -4.15
CA ALA A 316 18.43 6.22 -3.21
C ALA A 316 19.03 7.59 -3.61
N GLY A 317 19.31 7.79 -4.89
CA GLY A 317 19.78 9.06 -5.43
C GLY A 317 18.76 10.18 -5.27
N SER A 318 17.47 9.90 -5.49
CA SER A 318 16.40 10.87 -5.30
C SER A 318 16.25 11.28 -3.83
N PHE A 319 16.32 10.31 -2.90
CA PHE A 319 16.28 10.62 -1.46
C PHE A 319 17.53 11.36 -1.01
N PHE A 320 18.69 11.01 -1.52
CA PHE A 320 19.92 11.75 -1.24
C PHE A 320 19.87 13.18 -1.80
N ALA A 321 19.32 13.39 -2.99
CA ALA A 321 19.10 14.73 -3.54
C ALA A 321 18.10 15.55 -2.69
N ALA A 322 17.04 14.91 -2.17
CA ALA A 322 16.13 15.55 -1.23
C ALA A 322 16.82 15.95 0.08
N PHE A 323 17.75 15.12 0.59
CA PHE A 323 18.59 15.48 1.73
C PHE A 323 19.48 16.69 1.44
N ILE A 324 20.18 16.70 0.30
CA ILE A 324 21.00 17.86 -0.11
C ILE A 324 20.12 19.10 -0.20
N TYR A 325 18.92 18.98 -0.79
CA TYR A 325 17.97 20.08 -0.84
C TYR A 325 17.62 20.62 0.56
N THR A 326 17.37 19.73 1.53
CA THR A 326 17.10 20.11 2.93
C THR A 326 18.28 20.84 3.58
N MET A 327 19.52 20.56 3.16
CA MET A 327 20.71 21.27 3.65
C MET A 327 20.86 22.67 3.06
N LEU A 328 20.28 22.90 1.88
CA LEU A 328 20.43 24.14 1.12
C LEU A 328 19.21 25.09 1.29
N SER A 329 18.04 24.57 1.60
CA SER A 329 16.79 25.32 1.67
C SER A 329 15.83 24.70 2.70
N ASP A 330 15.15 25.55 3.44
CA ASP A 330 14.09 25.27 4.39
C ASP A 330 12.69 25.60 3.87
N SER A 331 12.57 25.91 2.58
CA SER A 331 11.31 26.34 1.96
C SER A 331 10.96 25.49 0.73
N PHE A 332 9.68 25.46 0.39
CA PHE A 332 9.19 24.78 -0.80
C PHE A 332 9.79 25.33 -2.09
N SER A 333 10.19 24.45 -3.00
CA SER A 333 10.54 24.77 -4.38
C SER A 333 9.93 23.75 -5.37
N PRO A 334 9.49 24.19 -6.57
CA PRO A 334 8.98 23.29 -7.62
C PRO A 334 9.95 22.18 -8.06
N VAL A 335 11.24 22.32 -7.77
CA VAL A 335 12.26 21.27 -8.02
C VAL A 335 11.91 19.97 -7.30
N LEU A 336 11.26 20.03 -6.13
CA LEU A 336 10.77 18.87 -5.41
C LEU A 336 9.79 18.04 -6.24
N TYR A 337 8.94 18.64 -7.06
CA TYR A 337 8.06 17.90 -7.96
C TYR A 337 8.85 17.01 -8.92
N GLY A 338 9.95 17.51 -9.47
CA GLY A 338 10.85 16.71 -10.32
C GLY A 338 11.46 15.53 -9.58
N LEU A 339 11.88 15.72 -8.32
CA LEU A 339 12.40 14.63 -7.49
C LEU A 339 11.32 13.56 -7.22
N PHE A 340 10.08 13.97 -6.96
CA PHE A 340 8.99 13.03 -6.70
C PHE A 340 8.54 12.27 -7.96
N VAL A 341 8.68 12.84 -9.17
CA VAL A 341 8.56 12.07 -10.43
C VAL A 341 9.57 10.92 -10.44
N LEU A 342 10.85 11.22 -10.13
CA LEU A 342 11.91 10.19 -10.10
C LEU A 342 11.67 9.13 -9.03
N VAL A 343 11.17 9.52 -7.85
CA VAL A 343 10.77 8.58 -6.79
C VAL A 343 9.68 7.63 -7.29
N GLY A 344 8.64 8.14 -7.96
CA GLY A 344 7.57 7.32 -8.52
C GLY A 344 8.07 6.35 -9.59
N MET A 345 8.90 6.82 -10.54
CA MET A 345 9.50 5.97 -11.56
C MET A 345 10.40 4.87 -10.95
N ALA A 346 11.19 5.23 -9.95
CA ALA A 346 12.06 4.31 -9.23
C ALA A 346 11.26 3.23 -8.50
N TRP A 347 10.18 3.64 -7.81
CA TRP A 347 9.28 2.71 -7.14
C TRP A 347 8.62 1.74 -8.12
N ALA A 348 8.14 2.22 -9.27
CA ALA A 348 7.59 1.36 -10.32
C ALA A 348 8.61 0.31 -10.80
N ALA A 349 9.89 0.71 -10.99
CA ALA A 349 10.94 -0.20 -11.43
C ALA A 349 11.21 -1.33 -10.40
N ILE A 350 11.04 -1.05 -9.12
CA ILE A 350 11.17 -2.02 -8.04
C ILE A 350 9.92 -2.90 -7.97
N ASN A 351 8.74 -2.30 -7.83
CA ASN A 351 7.51 -2.99 -7.45
C ASN A 351 7.04 -4.00 -8.51
N VAL A 352 7.00 -3.58 -9.78
CA VAL A 352 6.60 -4.47 -10.91
C VAL A 352 7.44 -5.75 -11.00
N ASN A 353 8.69 -5.72 -10.54
CA ASN A 353 9.65 -6.80 -10.75
C ASN A 353 9.93 -7.64 -9.51
N SER A 354 9.61 -7.15 -8.31
CA SER A 354 10.06 -7.73 -7.04
C SER A 354 9.41 -9.07 -6.72
N LEU A 355 8.08 -9.14 -6.63
CA LEU A 355 7.38 -10.38 -6.32
C LEU A 355 7.54 -11.43 -7.44
N PRO A 356 7.39 -11.11 -8.74
CA PRO A 356 7.67 -12.07 -9.80
C PRO A 356 9.08 -12.68 -9.70
N MET A 357 10.08 -11.90 -9.30
CA MET A 357 11.45 -12.40 -9.15
C MET A 357 11.59 -13.40 -7.98
N VAL A 358 10.85 -13.20 -6.89
CA VAL A 358 10.80 -14.14 -5.75
C VAL A 358 10.11 -15.45 -6.16
N VAL A 359 8.96 -15.34 -6.82
CA VAL A 359 8.15 -16.49 -7.24
C VAL A 359 8.86 -17.34 -8.31
N GLU A 360 9.67 -16.72 -9.16
CA GLU A 360 10.45 -17.43 -10.18
C GLU A 360 11.56 -18.34 -9.62
N MET A 361 11.97 -18.12 -8.36
CA MET A 361 12.94 -18.96 -7.66
C MET A 361 12.36 -20.23 -7.07
N CYS A 362 11.03 -20.41 -7.08
CA CYS A 362 10.37 -21.57 -6.52
C CYS A 362 9.93 -22.59 -7.57
N SER A 363 9.74 -23.84 -7.17
CA SER A 363 8.99 -24.82 -7.94
C SER A 363 7.49 -24.49 -7.89
N GLY A 364 6.72 -24.85 -8.92
CA GLY A 364 5.31 -24.47 -9.06
C GLY A 364 4.40 -24.80 -7.86
N SER A 365 4.75 -25.82 -7.04
CA SER A 365 4.02 -26.22 -5.82
C SER A 365 4.26 -25.27 -4.62
N GLU A 366 5.31 -24.46 -4.62
CA GLU A 366 5.72 -23.62 -3.48
C GLU A 366 5.42 -22.12 -3.66
N VAL A 367 4.73 -21.71 -4.73
CA VAL A 367 4.42 -20.29 -5.02
C VAL A 367 3.81 -19.57 -3.82
N GLY A 368 2.84 -20.19 -3.13
CA GLY A 368 2.22 -19.60 -1.95
C GLY A 368 3.19 -19.35 -0.79
N LYS A 369 4.14 -20.27 -0.56
CA LYS A 369 5.18 -20.15 0.47
C LYS A 369 6.13 -18.98 0.15
N PHE A 370 6.56 -18.83 -1.10
CA PHE A 370 7.47 -17.78 -1.52
C PHE A 370 6.80 -16.41 -1.56
N THR A 371 5.54 -16.35 -1.97
CA THR A 371 4.70 -15.16 -1.83
C THR A 371 4.54 -14.78 -0.35
N GLY A 372 4.29 -15.77 0.53
CA GLY A 372 4.24 -15.54 1.97
C GLY A 372 5.56 -15.00 2.55
N LEU A 373 6.70 -15.48 2.09
CA LEU A 373 8.01 -14.94 2.47
C LEU A 373 8.18 -13.48 2.02
N TYR A 374 7.81 -13.15 0.79
CA TYR A 374 7.81 -11.77 0.30
C TYR A 374 7.04 -10.85 1.22
N TYR A 375 5.78 -11.20 1.53
CA TYR A 375 4.94 -10.38 2.42
C TYR A 375 5.46 -10.35 3.86
N THR A 376 6.02 -11.44 4.37
CA THR A 376 6.62 -11.44 5.71
C THR A 376 7.75 -10.41 5.82
N PHE A 377 8.65 -10.36 4.85
CA PHE A 377 9.76 -9.41 4.88
C PHE A 377 9.31 -7.97 4.63
N SER A 378 8.39 -7.74 3.68
CA SER A 378 7.85 -6.40 3.41
C SER A 378 7.02 -5.86 4.59
N MET A 379 6.14 -6.66 5.19
CA MET A 379 5.34 -6.24 6.34
C MET A 379 6.18 -6.05 7.60
N SER A 380 7.20 -6.88 7.83
CA SER A 380 8.14 -6.65 8.93
C SER A 380 8.85 -5.30 8.80
N ALA A 381 9.25 -4.95 7.59
CA ALA A 381 9.81 -3.63 7.30
C ALA A 381 8.80 -2.50 7.58
N GLN A 382 7.55 -2.67 7.16
CA GLN A 382 6.48 -1.69 7.38
C GLN A 382 6.15 -1.49 8.87
N ILE A 383 6.25 -2.54 9.69
CA ILE A 383 6.08 -2.44 11.15
C ILE A 383 7.24 -1.70 11.80
N MET A 384 8.48 -2.03 11.43
CA MET A 384 9.67 -1.45 12.06
C MET A 384 9.90 0.00 11.66
N THR A 385 9.57 0.34 10.42
CA THR A 385 9.94 1.64 9.82
C THR A 385 9.32 2.85 10.55
N PRO A 386 8.01 2.92 10.82
CA PRO A 386 7.42 4.07 11.51
C PRO A 386 8.05 4.29 12.89
N ILE A 387 8.38 3.20 13.61
CA ILE A 387 8.98 3.24 14.95
C ILE A 387 10.40 3.78 14.86
N VAL A 388 11.25 3.20 14.02
CA VAL A 388 12.67 3.57 13.93
C VAL A 388 12.83 4.97 13.34
N ALA A 389 12.09 5.28 12.27
CA ALA A 389 12.13 6.61 11.67
C ALA A 389 11.58 7.67 12.64
N GLY A 390 10.46 7.40 13.33
CA GLY A 390 9.92 8.30 14.33
C GLY A 390 10.90 8.58 15.48
N TRP A 391 11.58 7.54 15.97
CA TRP A 391 12.61 7.70 16.99
C TRP A 391 13.78 8.60 16.52
N LEU A 392 14.24 8.40 15.28
CA LEU A 392 15.31 9.24 14.70
C LEU A 392 14.88 10.69 14.55
N LEU A 393 13.64 10.94 14.10
CA LEU A 393 13.09 12.29 13.94
C LEU A 393 13.00 13.02 15.29
N GLU A 394 12.62 12.32 16.36
CA GLU A 394 12.43 12.90 17.69
C GLU A 394 13.75 13.12 18.43
N HIS A 395 14.69 12.15 18.40
CA HIS A 395 15.86 12.15 19.27
C HIS A 395 17.16 12.61 18.60
N VAL A 396 17.20 12.62 17.26
CA VAL A 396 18.40 13.01 16.50
C VAL A 396 18.15 14.33 15.77
N ASP A 397 17.42 14.33 14.69
CA ASP A 397 17.06 15.53 13.92
C ASP A 397 16.02 15.15 12.86
N TYR A 398 15.08 16.05 12.54
CA TYR A 398 14.15 15.86 11.42
C TYR A 398 14.87 15.64 10.09
N LYS A 399 16.03 16.27 9.89
CA LYS A 399 16.84 16.09 8.66
C LYS A 399 17.34 14.67 8.46
N THR A 400 17.18 13.76 9.42
CA THR A 400 17.59 12.35 9.32
C THR A 400 16.70 11.51 8.41
N LEU A 401 15.47 11.93 8.08
CA LEU A 401 14.52 11.15 7.30
C LEU A 401 15.06 10.70 5.94
N PHE A 402 15.55 11.64 5.13
CA PHE A 402 16.05 11.34 3.79
C PHE A 402 17.39 10.60 3.79
N PRO A 403 18.38 10.93 4.64
CA PRO A 403 19.58 10.09 4.79
C PRO A 403 19.27 8.66 5.24
N TYR A 404 18.36 8.49 6.21
CA TYR A 404 17.89 7.18 6.62
C TYR A 404 17.34 6.39 5.41
N ALA A 405 16.40 6.97 4.68
CA ALA A 405 15.80 6.34 3.52
C ALA A 405 16.85 6.02 2.42
N ALA A 406 17.73 6.97 2.11
CA ALA A 406 18.77 6.80 1.10
C ALA A 406 19.74 5.68 1.47
N ILE A 407 20.18 5.58 2.73
CA ILE A 407 21.11 4.54 3.21
C ILE A 407 20.46 3.16 3.07
N PHE A 408 19.23 2.97 3.54
CA PHE A 408 18.57 1.67 3.47
C PHE A 408 18.30 1.25 2.02
N VAL A 409 17.83 2.17 1.16
CA VAL A 409 17.61 1.87 -0.26
C VAL A 409 18.93 1.61 -0.98
N PHE A 410 20.01 2.33 -0.65
CA PHE A 410 21.33 2.05 -1.22
C PHE A 410 21.88 0.70 -0.75
N ALA A 411 21.70 0.33 0.51
CA ALA A 411 22.03 -1.00 1.01
C ALA A 411 21.27 -2.09 0.23
N SER A 412 20.00 -1.83 -0.14
CA SER A 412 19.25 -2.71 -1.02
C SER A 412 19.87 -2.85 -2.42
N PHE A 413 20.36 -1.75 -3.02
CA PHE A 413 21.11 -1.80 -4.28
C PHE A 413 22.33 -2.71 -4.19
N VAL A 414 23.08 -2.66 -3.06
CA VAL A 414 24.23 -3.51 -2.81
C VAL A 414 23.83 -4.97 -2.67
N THR A 415 22.82 -5.27 -1.83
CA THR A 415 22.36 -6.66 -1.61
C THR A 415 21.79 -7.29 -2.88
N MET A 416 21.07 -6.52 -3.70
CA MET A 416 20.63 -6.95 -5.04
C MET A 416 21.78 -7.30 -5.97
N GLY A 417 22.99 -6.78 -5.75
CA GLY A 417 24.20 -7.16 -6.47
C GLY A 417 24.58 -8.63 -6.29
N PHE A 418 24.22 -9.24 -5.16
CA PHE A 418 24.51 -10.65 -4.83
C PHE A 418 23.42 -11.62 -5.29
N VAL A 419 22.26 -11.14 -5.73
CA VAL A 419 21.19 -11.96 -6.28
C VAL A 419 21.57 -12.46 -7.68
N LYS A 420 21.54 -13.77 -7.92
CA LYS A 420 21.96 -14.39 -9.19
C LYS A 420 20.83 -15.14 -9.90
N HIS A 421 19.73 -15.43 -9.22
CA HIS A 421 18.61 -16.23 -9.71
C HIS A 421 17.31 -15.40 -9.75
N GLY A 422 16.25 -15.94 -10.37
CA GLY A 422 14.95 -15.27 -10.49
C GLY A 422 14.88 -14.22 -11.62
N ASP A 423 15.80 -14.28 -12.58
CA ASP A 423 15.90 -13.34 -13.72
C ASP A 423 15.92 -14.11 -15.05
N ASN A 424 14.97 -15.05 -15.21
CA ASN A 424 14.78 -15.79 -16.44
C ASN A 424 14.10 -14.91 -17.50
N LYS A 425 13.88 -15.43 -18.71
CA LYS A 425 13.24 -14.67 -19.78
C LYS A 425 11.89 -14.10 -19.35
N VAL A 426 11.83 -12.78 -19.24
CA VAL A 426 10.65 -12.02 -18.83
C VAL A 426 9.80 -11.77 -20.07
N GLU A 427 8.57 -12.29 -20.12
CA GLU A 427 7.59 -11.82 -21.08
C GLU A 427 7.03 -10.46 -20.63
N ALA A 428 7.04 -9.47 -21.51
CA ALA A 428 6.46 -8.17 -21.21
C ALA A 428 4.95 -8.30 -21.07
N LYS A 429 4.40 -8.00 -19.88
CA LYS A 429 2.96 -7.86 -19.69
C LYS A 429 2.47 -6.71 -20.58
N LYS A 430 1.42 -6.94 -21.39
CA LYS A 430 0.92 -5.97 -22.37
C LYS A 430 -0.35 -5.28 -21.87
N GLY A 431 -0.45 -3.98 -22.16
CA GLY A 431 -1.63 -3.19 -21.84
C GLY A 431 -1.96 -3.19 -20.34
N LEU A 432 -3.18 -3.56 -19.98
CA LEU A 432 -3.65 -3.56 -18.60
C LEU A 432 -2.92 -4.56 -17.69
N GLU A 433 -2.38 -5.65 -18.20
CA GLU A 433 -1.64 -6.63 -17.39
C GLU A 433 -0.37 -6.04 -16.74
N ALA A 434 0.14 -4.92 -17.28
CA ALA A 434 1.29 -4.23 -16.70
C ALA A 434 1.01 -3.65 -15.30
N PHE A 435 -0.27 -3.47 -14.95
CA PHE A 435 -0.71 -2.99 -13.63
C PHE A 435 -1.00 -4.14 -12.64
N ASP A 436 -0.75 -5.39 -13.02
CA ASP A 436 -0.80 -6.54 -12.14
C ASP A 436 0.47 -6.55 -11.28
N VAL A 437 0.46 -5.68 -10.31
CA VAL A 437 1.49 -5.55 -9.26
C VAL A 437 0.83 -5.93 -7.94
N ASP A 438 1.54 -6.67 -7.13
CA ASP A 438 1.07 -7.05 -5.81
C ASP A 438 1.65 -6.06 -4.79
N ASP A 439 0.77 -5.24 -4.21
CA ASP A 439 1.05 -4.32 -3.11
C ASP A 439 0.91 -5.01 -1.75
#